data_a104e013f4fb34871161fa2b98c3fb7b
#
_entry.id   a104e013f4fb34871161fa2b98c3fb7b
#
_cell.length_a   1.000
_cell.length_b   1.000
_cell.length_c   1.000
_cell.angle_alpha   90.00
_cell.angle_beta   90.00
_cell.angle_gamma   90.00
#
_symmetry.space_group_name_H-M   'P 1'
#
loop_
_entity.id
_entity.type
_entity.pdbx_description
1 polymer ?
#
loop_
_entity_poly.entity_id
_entity_poly.type
_entity_poly.pdbx_seq_one_letter_code
_entity_poly.pdbx_strand_id
1 'polypeptide(L)'
;DKILSPNPDANLIVYGDFNDTYRSNTLRAVTGSAAKNLRITPIYLKDSQGEAWTHHWSGEDIYSRIDFIMTSPALRREVDFKASRIIDDNLWSKASDHRPMLAVFR
;
A
#
# COMPACT_ATOMS: atom_id res chain seq x y z
N ASP A 1 19.11 -3.63 5.74
CA ASP A 1 18.46 -4.00 4.49
C ASP A 1 19.46 -4.69 3.55
N LYS A 2 19.11 -5.90 3.13
CA LYS A 2 20.01 -6.74 2.32
C LYS A 2 19.88 -6.48 0.81
N ILE A 3 18.81 -5.81 0.38
CA ILE A 3 18.54 -5.54 -1.03
C ILE A 3 18.90 -4.09 -1.38
N LEU A 4 18.32 -3.14 -0.67
CA LEU A 4 18.48 -1.72 -1.02
C LEU A 4 19.79 -1.14 -0.57
N SER A 5 20.40 -1.64 0.53
CA SER A 5 21.68 -1.13 0.98
C SER A 5 22.80 -1.34 -0.07
N PRO A 6 22.96 -2.54 -0.65
CA PRO A 6 23.96 -2.73 -1.72
C PRO A 6 23.48 -2.20 -3.08
N ASN A 7 22.19 -2.02 -3.29
CA ASN A 7 21.66 -1.54 -4.57
C ASN A 7 20.46 -0.60 -4.33
N PRO A 8 20.72 0.69 -4.02
CA PRO A 8 19.65 1.64 -3.72
C PRO A 8 18.75 1.98 -4.91
N ASP A 9 19.15 1.63 -6.13
CA ASP A 9 18.35 1.84 -7.32
C ASP A 9 17.49 0.62 -7.70
N ALA A 10 17.47 -0.40 -6.86
CA ALA A 10 16.66 -1.58 -7.11
C ALA A 10 15.16 -1.25 -7.15
N ASN A 11 14.46 -1.83 -8.10
CA ASN A 11 13.01 -1.78 -8.18
C ASN A 11 12.43 -2.89 -7.32
N LEU A 12 11.83 -2.52 -6.21
CA LEU A 12 11.27 -3.46 -5.25
C LEU A 12 9.84 -3.07 -4.92
N ILE A 13 8.96 -4.06 -4.94
CA ILE A 13 7.56 -3.92 -4.55
C ILE A 13 7.23 -4.97 -3.49
N VAL A 14 6.54 -4.53 -2.44
CA VAL A 14 5.99 -5.40 -1.40
C VAL A 14 4.51 -5.06 -1.26
N TYR A 15 3.65 -6.04 -1.37
CA TYR A 15 2.22 -5.79 -1.30
C TYR A 15 1.49 -6.93 -0.59
N GLY A 16 0.33 -6.64 -0.06
CA GLY A 16 -0.54 -7.63 0.56
C GLY A 16 -1.37 -7.07 1.69
N ASP A 17 -2.04 -7.99 2.38
CA ASP A 17 -2.76 -7.74 3.62
C ASP A 17 -1.79 -7.85 4.78
N PHE A 18 -1.53 -6.74 5.46
CA PHE A 18 -0.65 -6.70 6.63
C PHE A 18 -1.42 -6.87 7.94
N ASN A 19 -2.73 -6.86 7.85
CA ASN A 19 -3.63 -6.99 9.01
C ASN A 19 -3.30 -5.98 10.13
N ASP A 20 -2.78 -4.82 9.74
CA ASP A 20 -2.36 -3.78 10.66
C ASP A 20 -2.31 -2.43 9.96
N THR A 21 -2.34 -1.35 10.71
CA THR A 21 -2.40 0.00 10.15
C THR A 21 -1.02 0.61 9.95
N TYR A 22 -0.96 1.75 9.23
CA TYR A 22 0.29 2.32 8.73
C TYR A 22 1.30 2.65 9.82
N ARG A 23 1.07 3.02 10.94
CA ARG A 23 2.06 3.38 11.96
C ARG A 23 2.37 2.27 12.94
N SER A 24 1.91 1.06 12.66
CA SER A 24 2.13 -0.10 13.51
C SER A 24 3.58 -0.60 13.48
N ASN A 25 3.93 -1.40 14.47
CA ASN A 25 5.22 -2.09 14.48
C ASN A 25 5.37 -3.05 13.31
N THR A 26 4.28 -3.66 12.87
CA THR A 26 4.27 -4.53 11.71
C THR A 26 4.75 -3.79 10.46
N LEU A 27 4.18 -2.63 10.19
CA LEU A 27 4.55 -1.82 9.04
C LEU A 27 5.98 -1.27 9.17
N ARG A 28 6.39 -0.88 10.35
CA ARG A 28 7.77 -0.41 10.60
C ARG A 28 8.81 -1.50 10.34
N ALA A 29 8.49 -2.75 10.68
CA ALA A 29 9.38 -3.87 10.42
C ALA A 29 9.64 -4.05 8.91
N VAL A 30 8.64 -3.78 8.08
CA VAL A 30 8.77 -3.88 6.62
C VAL A 30 9.42 -2.62 6.04
N THR A 31 8.95 -1.43 6.43
CA THR A 31 9.47 -0.17 5.87
C THR A 31 10.86 0.15 6.36
N GLY A 32 11.22 -0.31 7.55
CA GLY A 32 12.54 -0.06 8.14
C GLY A 32 12.69 1.33 8.72
N SER A 33 13.82 1.53 9.38
CA SER A 33 14.21 2.81 10.00
C SER A 33 15.46 3.42 9.35
N ALA A 34 15.91 2.88 8.24
CA ALA A 34 17.09 3.35 7.52
C ALA A 34 16.90 4.74 6.93
N ALA A 35 17.96 5.30 6.33
CA ALA A 35 17.91 6.56 5.59
C ALA A 35 16.76 6.53 4.56
N LYS A 36 16.17 7.69 4.29
CA LYS A 36 14.96 7.80 3.44
C LYS A 36 15.10 7.16 2.06
N ASN A 37 16.29 7.19 1.49
CA ASN A 37 16.56 6.62 0.17
C ASN A 37 16.67 5.09 0.17
N LEU A 38 16.62 4.45 1.34
CA LEU A 38 16.65 2.99 1.48
C LEU A 38 15.34 2.43 2.02
N ARG A 39 14.35 3.28 2.21
CA ARG A 39 13.09 2.90 2.85
C ARG A 39 12.07 2.47 1.81
N ILE A 40 11.40 1.33 2.06
CA ILE A 40 10.22 0.92 1.31
C ILE A 40 9.03 1.69 1.89
N THR A 41 8.25 2.36 1.05
CA THR A 41 7.14 3.19 1.51
C THR A 41 5.84 2.84 0.80
N PRO A 42 4.69 2.90 1.50
CA PRO A 42 3.40 2.69 0.88
C PRO A 42 3.09 3.74 -0.17
N ILE A 43 2.44 3.30 -1.25
CA ILE A 43 1.77 4.19 -2.18
C ILE A 43 0.44 4.59 -1.55
N TYR A 44 0.18 5.89 -1.45
CA TYR A 44 -1.09 6.37 -0.92
C TYR A 44 -2.16 6.34 -2.00
N LEU A 45 -3.06 5.37 -1.90
CA LEU A 45 -4.16 5.17 -2.85
C LEU A 45 -5.46 5.66 -2.24
N LYS A 46 -6.34 6.15 -3.11
CA LYS A 46 -7.68 6.62 -2.75
C LYS A 46 -8.71 6.00 -3.68
N ASP A 47 -9.94 5.96 -3.22
CA ASP A 47 -11.08 5.62 -4.06
C ASP A 47 -11.59 6.87 -4.82
N SER A 48 -12.72 6.73 -5.52
CA SER A 48 -13.31 7.83 -6.30
C SER A 48 -13.82 8.98 -5.43
N GLN A 49 -13.97 8.76 -4.14
CA GLN A 49 -14.48 9.75 -3.18
C GLN A 49 -13.39 10.31 -2.25
N GLY A 50 -12.14 9.97 -2.51
CA GLY A 50 -11.01 10.43 -1.73
C GLY A 50 -10.74 9.65 -0.45
N GLU A 51 -11.39 8.51 -0.25
CA GLU A 51 -11.20 7.67 0.92
C GLU A 51 -10.16 6.59 0.69
N ALA A 52 -9.43 6.21 1.74
CA ALA A 52 -8.27 5.32 1.65
C ALA A 52 -8.43 3.99 2.40
N TRP A 53 -9.59 3.70 2.95
CA TRP A 53 -9.78 2.42 3.64
C TRP A 53 -9.82 1.25 2.67
N THR A 54 -9.31 0.11 3.11
CA THR A 54 -9.24 -1.12 2.30
C THR A 54 -10.08 -2.26 2.85
N HIS A 55 -10.47 -2.19 4.09
CA HIS A 55 -11.23 -3.23 4.77
C HIS A 55 -12.35 -2.63 5.61
N HIS A 56 -13.52 -3.25 5.56
CA HIS A 56 -14.67 -2.93 6.40
C HIS A 56 -15.04 -4.13 7.27
N TRP A 57 -14.91 -3.98 8.56
CA TRP A 57 -15.37 -4.98 9.51
C TRP A 57 -16.81 -4.69 9.92
N SER A 58 -17.75 -5.44 9.33
CA SER A 58 -19.19 -5.20 9.53
C SER A 58 -19.66 -5.46 10.97
N GLY A 59 -18.99 -6.37 11.69
CA GLY A 59 -19.34 -6.68 13.07
C GLY A 59 -19.26 -5.49 14.02
N GLU A 60 -18.28 -4.62 13.83
CA GLU A 60 -18.07 -3.42 14.64
C GLU A 60 -18.22 -2.13 13.81
N ASP A 61 -18.56 -2.25 12.53
CA ASP A 61 -18.64 -1.13 11.59
C ASP A 61 -17.34 -0.29 11.57
N ILE A 62 -16.21 -0.96 11.46
CA ILE A 62 -14.89 -0.33 11.46
C ILE A 62 -14.31 -0.37 10.05
N TYR A 63 -13.92 0.81 9.55
CA TYR A 63 -13.20 0.98 8.29
C TYR A 63 -11.72 1.19 8.60
N SER A 64 -10.86 0.42 7.96
CA SER A 64 -9.42 0.52 8.20
C SER A 64 -8.60 0.32 6.93
N ARG A 65 -7.41 0.90 6.91
CA ARG A 65 -6.43 0.71 5.85
C ARG A 65 -5.38 -0.28 6.36
N ILE A 66 -5.50 -1.52 5.94
CA ILE A 66 -4.63 -2.63 6.38
C ILE A 66 -3.97 -3.38 5.25
N ASP A 67 -4.31 -3.05 4.01
CA ASP A 67 -3.69 -3.58 2.81
C ASP A 67 -2.83 -2.50 2.19
N PHE A 68 -1.63 -2.85 1.76
CA PHE A 68 -0.66 -1.87 1.26
C PHE A 68 0.05 -2.40 0.02
N ILE A 69 0.37 -1.47 -0.88
CA ILE A 69 1.35 -1.65 -1.93
C ILE A 69 2.50 -0.70 -1.61
N MET A 70 3.68 -1.25 -1.39
CA MET A 70 4.86 -0.49 -0.99
C MET A 70 5.95 -0.62 -2.04
N THR A 71 6.68 0.46 -2.26
CA THR A 71 7.73 0.50 -3.28
C THR A 71 9.04 1.03 -2.71
N SER A 72 10.14 0.59 -3.34
CA SER A 72 11.43 1.23 -3.17
C SER A 72 11.42 2.65 -3.73
N PRO A 73 12.35 3.52 -3.33
CA PRO A 73 12.42 4.88 -3.84
C PRO A 73 12.56 4.96 -5.36
N ALA A 74 13.34 4.06 -5.97
CA ALA A 74 13.51 4.03 -7.41
C ALA A 74 12.20 3.71 -8.14
N LEU A 75 11.47 2.70 -7.68
CA LEU A 75 10.22 2.30 -8.31
C LEU A 75 9.10 3.33 -8.08
N ARG A 76 9.11 4.03 -6.94
CA ARG A 76 8.11 5.05 -6.65
C ARG A 76 8.02 6.13 -7.72
N ARG A 77 9.13 6.47 -8.37
CA ARG A 77 9.15 7.48 -9.44
C ARG A 77 8.34 7.08 -10.66
N GLU A 78 8.10 5.78 -10.84
CA GLU A 78 7.37 5.24 -11.97
C GLU A 78 5.87 5.08 -11.69
N VAL A 79 5.40 5.39 -10.49
CA VAL A 79 3.98 5.28 -10.13
C VAL A 79 3.17 6.35 -10.85
N ASP A 80 2.16 5.92 -11.59
CA ASP A 80 1.15 6.81 -12.12
C ASP A 80 0.05 6.99 -11.08
N PHE A 81 0.15 8.04 -10.29
CA PHE A 81 -0.79 8.30 -9.19
C PHE A 81 -2.20 8.63 -9.66
N LYS A 82 -2.36 9.13 -10.89
CA LYS A 82 -3.69 9.41 -11.45
C LYS A 82 -4.43 8.13 -11.82
N ALA A 83 -3.70 7.13 -12.32
CA ALA A 83 -4.27 5.85 -12.73
C ALA A 83 -4.36 4.85 -11.57
N SER A 84 -3.61 5.06 -10.50
CA SER A 84 -3.55 4.17 -9.34
C SER A 84 -4.65 4.55 -8.35
N ARG A 85 -5.38 3.55 -7.84
CA ARG A 85 -6.52 3.81 -6.98
C ARG A 85 -6.98 2.59 -6.20
N ILE A 86 -7.81 2.82 -5.20
CA ILE A 86 -8.66 1.80 -4.60
C ILE A 86 -9.91 1.69 -5.46
N ILE A 87 -10.29 0.47 -5.82
CA ILE A 87 -11.46 0.21 -6.64
C ILE A 87 -12.69 0.16 -5.75
N ASP A 88 -13.60 1.10 -5.94
CA ASP A 88 -14.81 1.23 -5.15
C ASP A 88 -16.09 0.93 -5.97
N ASP A 89 -15.95 0.13 -7.00
CA ASP A 89 -17.07 -0.45 -7.73
C ASP A 89 -18.01 -1.16 -6.74
N ASN A 90 -19.34 -1.01 -6.94
CA ASN A 90 -20.33 -1.56 -6.01
C ASN A 90 -20.43 -3.09 -5.99
N LEU A 91 -19.67 -3.77 -6.82
CA LEU A 91 -19.62 -5.24 -6.84
C LEU A 91 -18.50 -5.84 -5.98
N TRP A 92 -17.55 -5.03 -5.51
CA TRP A 92 -16.41 -5.54 -4.77
C TRP A 92 -16.82 -6.31 -3.50
N SER A 93 -17.84 -5.84 -2.80
CA SER A 93 -18.28 -6.44 -1.53
C SER A 93 -18.88 -7.84 -1.68
N LYS A 94 -19.22 -8.23 -2.89
CA LYS A 94 -19.67 -9.61 -3.18
C LYS A 94 -18.51 -10.58 -3.23
N ALA A 95 -17.33 -10.09 -3.48
CA ALA A 95 -16.13 -10.92 -3.60
C ALA A 95 -15.32 -10.99 -2.31
N SER A 96 -15.28 -9.90 -1.53
CA SER A 96 -14.42 -9.80 -0.36
C SER A 96 -14.89 -8.68 0.56
N ASP A 97 -14.47 -8.72 1.83
CA ASP A 97 -14.56 -7.60 2.76
C ASP A 97 -13.34 -6.64 2.64
N HIS A 98 -12.36 -6.99 1.79
CA HIS A 98 -11.27 -6.10 1.38
C HIS A 98 -11.55 -5.52 0.01
N ARG A 99 -11.21 -4.25 -0.18
CA ARG A 99 -11.35 -3.59 -1.48
C ARG A 99 -10.11 -3.81 -2.34
N PRO A 100 -10.28 -4.02 -3.66
CA PRO A 100 -9.14 -4.16 -4.56
C PRO A 100 -8.35 -2.85 -4.66
N MET A 101 -7.04 -2.99 -4.79
CA MET A 101 -6.13 -1.87 -5.05
C MET A 101 -5.44 -2.07 -6.40
N LEU A 102 -5.29 -0.99 -7.14
CA LEU A 102 -4.60 -0.97 -8.42
C LEU A 102 -3.46 0.04 -8.38
N ALA A 103 -2.26 -0.42 -8.64
CA ALA A 103 -1.10 0.45 -8.84
C ALA A 103 -0.63 0.34 -10.28
N VAL A 104 -0.46 1.47 -10.94
CA VAL A 104 0.01 1.56 -12.33
C VAL A 104 1.39 2.20 -12.34
N PHE A 105 2.31 1.57 -13.06
CA PHE A 105 3.68 2.04 -13.22
C PHE A 105 3.93 2.38 -14.69
N ARG A 106 4.67 3.46 -14.91
CA ARG A 106 5.00 3.92 -16.29
C ARG A 106 6.46 4.30 -16.42
#